data_fd53c9f4ac62d228e74b0a7446a19694
#
_entry.id   fd53c9f4ac62d228e74b0a7446a19694
#
_cell.length_a   1.000
_cell.length_b   1.000
_cell.length_c   1.000
_cell.angle_alpha   90.00
_cell.angle_beta   90.00
_cell.angle_gamma   90.00
#
_symmetry.space_group_name_H-M   'P 1'
#
loop_
_entity.id
_entity.type
_entity.pdbx_description
1 polymer ?
#
loop_
_entity_poly.entity_id
_entity_poly.type
_entity_poly.pdbx_seq_one_letter_code
_entity_poly.pdbx_strand_id
1 'polypeptide(L)'
;ANKIEAIRSLTRRGYKALPLKRVNIPKANGKTSPLGIPTMKDRAMQALYLMALEPITESEADANSYGCRKFRSTADAIDALHRWLSRDCSPEWILEGDIKGCFDHISHEWLLDNVRIDRQILRKWLKSGVVFNRLLQPTIEGTPQGGIISPTLANATLDGMERMLKEKYKASYVNGKLYCPKVNLVRYADDFIVTADKRKTLLEIKEMLTVFLKERGLTLSDEKTLITHISDGFDFLGFNVRKYNGTLLIKPSKKSQKRFTDKLHEVVLTKGKASSQQELIEKLNPIIKGWGNYYSHVVSKEVFCRCDHILINQLKRWSYRRHTDKSRKWIRKKYFIRKGGRNWIFGFEYVCGEIKDKFTLQQLKDKMRGQSVRPIMGRILRKAETQKCPSTCVKKTLSETSHRKMIMSRFNFMRIKFRIIGAVCGESRTYSS
;
A
#
# COMPACT_ATOMS: atom_id res chain seq x y z
N ALA A 1 -19.10 21.34 -9.72
CA ALA A 1 -19.98 21.17 -10.86
C ALA A 1 -19.70 19.85 -11.59
N ASN A 2 -18.53 19.62 -12.16
CA ASN A 2 -18.22 18.44 -12.99
C ASN A 2 -18.41 17.06 -12.32
N LYS A 3 -18.21 16.94 -11.00
CA LYS A 3 -18.41 15.67 -10.28
C LYS A 3 -19.90 15.31 -10.16
N ILE A 4 -20.75 16.28 -9.87
CA ILE A 4 -22.20 16.08 -9.72
C ILE A 4 -22.81 15.75 -11.08
N GLU A 5 -22.40 16.44 -12.13
CA GLU A 5 -22.84 16.20 -13.50
C GLU A 5 -22.43 14.80 -13.99
N ALA A 6 -21.19 14.39 -13.70
CA ALA A 6 -20.72 13.05 -14.02
C ALA A 6 -21.60 11.96 -13.37
N ILE A 7 -22.04 12.14 -12.13
CA ILE A 7 -22.93 11.19 -11.46
C ILE A 7 -24.34 11.23 -12.02
N ARG A 8 -24.88 12.41 -12.31
CA ARG A 8 -26.22 12.57 -12.89
C ARG A 8 -26.34 11.94 -14.27
N SER A 9 -25.25 12.01 -15.06
CA SER A 9 -25.19 11.47 -16.43
C SER A 9 -24.93 9.94 -16.49
N LEU A 10 -24.86 9.24 -15.34
CA LEU A 10 -24.63 7.80 -15.34
C LEU A 10 -25.86 7.04 -15.85
N THR A 11 -25.69 6.39 -16.98
CA THR A 11 -26.67 5.48 -17.60
C THR A 11 -25.94 4.24 -18.08
N ARG A 12 -26.57 3.06 -17.95
CA ARG A 12 -26.00 1.81 -18.48
C ARG A 12 -26.22 1.73 -20.01
N ARG A 13 -27.45 2.07 -20.45
CA ARG A 13 -27.79 2.08 -21.88
C ARG A 13 -27.06 3.24 -22.57
N GLY A 14 -26.46 2.98 -23.71
CA GLY A 14 -25.72 3.98 -24.46
C GLY A 14 -24.38 4.41 -23.83
N TYR A 15 -23.96 3.82 -22.70
CA TYR A 15 -22.67 4.14 -22.12
C TYR A 15 -21.53 3.79 -23.10
N LYS A 16 -20.66 4.77 -23.34
CA LYS A 16 -19.41 4.60 -24.09
C LYS A 16 -18.28 5.07 -23.15
N ALA A 17 -17.28 4.21 -22.92
CA ALA A 17 -16.07 4.60 -22.22
C ALA A 17 -15.24 5.51 -23.15
N LEU A 18 -14.69 6.57 -22.58
CA LEU A 18 -13.81 7.48 -23.30
C LEU A 18 -12.35 7.04 -23.15
N PRO A 19 -11.49 7.36 -24.12
CA PRO A 19 -10.08 7.06 -24.03
C PRO A 19 -9.42 7.67 -22.78
N LEU A 20 -8.46 6.94 -22.22
CA LEU A 20 -7.71 7.36 -21.04
C LEU A 20 -6.70 8.45 -21.40
N LYS A 21 -6.53 9.43 -20.53
CA LYS A 21 -5.42 10.40 -20.66
C LYS A 21 -4.15 9.78 -20.08
N ARG A 22 -3.11 9.60 -20.90
CA ARG A 22 -1.80 9.12 -20.43
C ARG A 22 -1.02 10.23 -19.73
N VAL A 23 -0.51 9.92 -18.53
CA VAL A 23 0.43 10.77 -17.78
C VAL A 23 1.61 9.90 -17.35
N ASN A 24 2.82 10.30 -17.69
CA ASN A 24 4.03 9.59 -17.28
C ASN A 24 4.51 10.12 -15.93
N ILE A 25 4.55 9.26 -14.91
CA ILE A 25 5.07 9.60 -13.58
C ILE A 25 6.53 9.16 -13.48
N PRO A 26 7.47 10.07 -13.13
CA PRO A 26 8.87 9.70 -12.98
C PRO A 26 9.05 8.79 -11.75
N LYS A 27 9.76 7.66 -11.95
CA LYS A 27 10.18 6.76 -10.87
C LYS A 27 11.54 7.19 -10.32
N ALA A 28 11.83 6.80 -9.09
CA ALA A 28 13.11 7.10 -8.42
C ALA A 28 14.36 6.54 -9.16
N ASN A 29 14.19 5.58 -10.05
CA ASN A 29 15.25 4.98 -10.88
C ASN A 29 15.43 5.65 -12.25
N GLY A 30 14.84 6.83 -12.46
CA GLY A 30 14.89 7.58 -13.74
C GLY A 30 13.95 7.06 -14.83
N LYS A 31 13.31 5.90 -14.66
CA LYS A 31 12.27 5.39 -15.57
C LYS A 31 10.94 6.08 -15.29
N THR A 32 10.02 6.04 -16.24
CA THR A 32 8.65 6.54 -16.07
C THR A 32 7.67 5.40 -15.91
N SER A 33 6.58 5.64 -15.16
CA SER A 33 5.42 4.75 -15.09
C SER A 33 4.27 5.40 -15.84
N PRO A 34 3.72 4.77 -16.87
CA PRO A 34 2.58 5.32 -17.60
C PRO A 34 1.30 5.13 -16.78
N LEU A 35 0.63 6.22 -16.45
CA LEU A 35 -0.67 6.24 -15.78
C LEU A 35 -1.76 6.57 -16.78
N GLY A 36 -2.82 5.76 -16.84
CA GLY A 36 -4.00 6.01 -17.66
C GLY A 36 -5.13 6.58 -16.81
N ILE A 37 -5.44 7.86 -16.97
CA ILE A 37 -6.46 8.55 -16.17
C ILE A 37 -7.80 8.52 -16.90
N PRO A 38 -8.84 7.83 -16.37
CA PRO A 38 -10.18 7.86 -16.92
C PRO A 38 -10.85 9.22 -16.73
N THR A 39 -11.85 9.53 -17.55
CA THR A 39 -12.70 10.73 -17.37
C THR A 39 -13.48 10.66 -16.06
N MET A 40 -13.98 11.79 -15.58
CA MET A 40 -14.79 11.82 -14.35
C MET A 40 -16.06 10.97 -14.47
N LYS A 41 -16.68 10.91 -15.65
CA LYS A 41 -17.84 10.04 -15.92
C LYS A 41 -17.46 8.56 -15.81
N ASP A 42 -16.35 8.17 -16.42
CA ASP A 42 -15.87 6.78 -16.38
C ASP A 42 -15.45 6.38 -14.95
N ARG A 43 -14.79 7.28 -14.22
CA ARG A 43 -14.45 7.06 -12.81
C ARG A 43 -15.70 6.88 -11.94
N ALA A 44 -16.75 7.67 -12.16
CA ALA A 44 -18.01 7.54 -11.44
C ALA A 44 -18.72 6.21 -11.79
N MET A 45 -18.69 5.81 -13.06
CA MET A 45 -19.22 4.49 -13.48
C MET A 45 -18.42 3.34 -12.87
N GLN A 46 -17.10 3.40 -12.89
CA GLN A 46 -16.24 2.40 -12.24
C GLN A 46 -16.50 2.31 -10.73
N ALA A 47 -16.68 3.45 -10.05
CA ALA A 47 -17.00 3.46 -8.62
C ALA A 47 -18.36 2.81 -8.31
N LEU A 48 -19.35 3.03 -9.16
CA LEU A 48 -20.66 2.39 -9.03
C LEU A 48 -20.57 0.87 -9.11
N TYR A 49 -19.87 0.37 -10.13
CA TYR A 49 -19.68 -1.07 -10.31
C TYR A 49 -18.77 -1.68 -9.23
N LEU A 50 -17.77 -0.94 -8.77
CA LEU A 50 -16.89 -1.37 -7.68
C LEU A 50 -17.67 -1.61 -6.38
N MET A 51 -18.67 -0.77 -6.07
CA MET A 51 -19.50 -0.97 -4.87
C MET A 51 -20.27 -2.31 -4.88
N ALA A 52 -20.58 -2.84 -6.07
CA ALA A 52 -21.21 -4.14 -6.23
C ALA A 52 -20.20 -5.29 -6.30
N LEU A 53 -19.05 -5.06 -6.94
CA LEU A 53 -18.00 -6.06 -7.14
C LEU A 53 -17.18 -6.32 -5.87
N GLU A 54 -16.89 -5.29 -5.09
CA GLU A 54 -15.98 -5.37 -3.94
C GLU A 54 -16.41 -6.41 -2.87
N PRO A 55 -17.69 -6.51 -2.46
CA PRO A 55 -18.10 -7.57 -1.52
C PRO A 55 -17.89 -8.98 -2.07
N ILE A 56 -18.05 -9.15 -3.39
CA ILE A 56 -17.87 -10.46 -4.05
C ILE A 56 -16.38 -10.83 -4.05
N THR A 57 -15.54 -9.92 -4.55
CA THR A 57 -14.10 -10.15 -4.61
C THR A 57 -13.49 -10.32 -3.22
N GLU A 58 -13.97 -9.57 -2.21
CA GLU A 58 -13.49 -9.71 -0.83
C GLU A 58 -13.84 -11.08 -0.22
N SER A 59 -15.00 -11.66 -0.56
CA SER A 59 -15.39 -12.98 -0.08
C SER A 59 -14.60 -14.13 -0.73
N GLU A 60 -14.10 -13.93 -1.95
CA GLU A 60 -13.34 -14.92 -2.73
C GLU A 60 -11.81 -14.73 -2.60
N ALA A 61 -11.39 -13.60 -2.05
CA ALA A 61 -9.99 -13.23 -1.96
C ALA A 61 -9.17 -14.14 -1.04
N ASP A 62 -7.91 -14.30 -1.40
CA ASP A 62 -6.92 -14.96 -0.56
C ASP A 62 -6.80 -14.29 0.81
N ALA A 63 -6.74 -15.07 1.89
CA ALA A 63 -6.78 -14.57 3.27
C ALA A 63 -5.60 -13.66 3.60
N ASN A 64 -4.41 -13.95 3.04
CA ASN A 64 -3.17 -13.24 3.27
C ASN A 64 -2.77 -12.33 2.10
N SER A 65 -3.77 -11.82 1.38
CA SER A 65 -3.66 -10.74 0.41
C SER A 65 -4.04 -9.41 1.08
N TYR A 66 -3.19 -8.38 1.02
CA TYR A 66 -3.35 -7.14 1.80
C TYR A 66 -3.39 -5.88 0.94
N GLY A 67 -2.72 -5.86 -0.21
CA GLY A 67 -2.63 -4.67 -1.06
C GLY A 67 -3.95 -4.29 -1.70
N CYS A 68 -4.26 -2.99 -1.76
CA CYS A 68 -5.45 -2.44 -2.42
C CYS A 68 -6.78 -2.99 -1.91
N ARG A 69 -6.83 -3.48 -0.68
CA ARG A 69 -8.05 -3.97 -0.01
C ARG A 69 -8.42 -3.06 1.15
N LYS A 70 -9.72 -2.80 1.33
CA LYS A 70 -10.21 -1.98 2.45
C LYS A 70 -9.86 -2.58 3.79
N PHE A 71 -9.53 -1.72 4.74
CA PHE A 71 -9.18 -2.08 6.13
C PHE A 71 -7.94 -2.95 6.27
N ARG A 72 -7.16 -3.15 5.22
CA ARG A 72 -5.88 -3.85 5.23
C ARG A 72 -4.73 -2.90 4.93
N SER A 73 -3.62 -3.12 5.59
CA SER A 73 -2.45 -2.22 5.53
C SER A 73 -1.16 -3.02 5.35
N THR A 74 -0.07 -2.32 5.07
CA THR A 74 1.27 -2.92 5.07
C THR A 74 1.66 -3.50 6.43
N ALA A 75 1.17 -2.90 7.53
CA ALA A 75 1.41 -3.39 8.88
C ALA A 75 0.79 -4.78 9.11
N ASP A 76 -0.40 -5.04 8.52
CA ASP A 76 -1.05 -6.35 8.63
C ASP A 76 -0.28 -7.44 7.86
N ALA A 77 0.29 -7.10 6.69
CA ALA A 77 1.15 -8.00 5.92
C ALA A 77 2.45 -8.33 6.69
N ILE A 78 3.05 -7.34 7.32
CA ILE A 78 4.26 -7.51 8.14
C ILE A 78 3.96 -8.31 9.42
N ASP A 79 2.79 -8.10 10.03
CA ASP A 79 2.35 -8.89 11.17
C ASP A 79 2.14 -10.38 10.80
N ALA A 80 1.58 -10.66 9.63
CA ALA A 80 1.47 -12.02 9.13
C ALA A 80 2.85 -12.68 8.94
N LEU A 81 3.82 -11.98 8.36
CA LEU A 81 5.20 -12.48 8.26
C LEU A 81 5.82 -12.71 9.64
N HIS A 82 5.63 -11.78 10.59
CA HIS A 82 6.12 -11.95 11.95
C HIS A 82 5.55 -13.20 12.61
N ARG A 83 4.25 -13.44 12.50
CA ARG A 83 3.59 -14.63 13.09
C ARG A 83 4.15 -15.95 12.56
N TRP A 84 4.52 -16.01 11.28
CA TRP A 84 5.03 -17.24 10.68
C TRP A 84 6.53 -17.43 10.84
N LEU A 85 7.31 -16.34 10.91
CA LEU A 85 8.77 -16.41 10.92
C LEU A 85 9.40 -16.25 12.30
N SER A 86 8.65 -15.84 13.34
CA SER A 86 9.21 -15.58 14.68
C SER A 86 9.48 -16.82 15.51
N ARG A 87 8.85 -17.96 15.19
CA ARG A 87 8.98 -19.20 15.97
C ARG A 87 10.28 -19.93 15.63
N ASP A 88 10.79 -20.75 16.56
CA ASP A 88 11.99 -21.58 16.33
C ASP A 88 11.76 -22.60 15.22
N CYS A 89 10.58 -23.22 15.18
CA CYS A 89 10.18 -24.14 14.12
C CYS A 89 9.67 -23.46 12.84
N SER A 90 9.98 -22.17 12.62
CA SER A 90 9.52 -21.43 11.44
C SER A 90 10.19 -21.90 10.14
N PRO A 91 9.59 -21.61 8.96
CA PRO A 91 10.25 -21.85 7.69
C PRO A 91 11.52 -21.00 7.56
N GLU A 92 12.52 -21.54 6.89
CA GLU A 92 13.83 -20.89 6.74
C GLU A 92 14.07 -20.33 5.35
N TRP A 93 13.33 -20.82 4.35
CA TRP A 93 13.49 -20.42 2.95
C TRP A 93 12.36 -19.50 2.52
N ILE A 94 12.71 -18.46 1.81
CA ILE A 94 11.81 -17.38 1.39
C ILE A 94 11.94 -17.20 -0.12
N LEU A 95 10.82 -17.18 -0.83
CA LEU A 95 10.72 -16.75 -2.21
C LEU A 95 10.16 -15.34 -2.21
N GLU A 96 10.95 -14.36 -2.61
CA GLU A 96 10.52 -13.01 -2.95
C GLU A 96 10.04 -13.03 -4.40
N GLY A 97 8.80 -12.63 -4.65
CA GLY A 97 8.24 -12.62 -6.01
C GLY A 97 7.69 -11.24 -6.38
N ASP A 98 7.98 -10.82 -7.61
CA ASP A 98 7.47 -9.58 -8.24
C ASP A 98 6.91 -9.94 -9.61
N ILE A 99 5.76 -9.37 -9.97
CA ILE A 99 5.11 -9.62 -11.25
C ILE A 99 5.48 -8.50 -12.21
N LYS A 100 6.02 -8.86 -13.38
CA LYS A 100 6.46 -7.89 -14.38
C LYS A 100 5.26 -7.16 -14.99
N GLY A 101 5.17 -5.83 -14.73
CA GLY A 101 4.14 -5.00 -15.33
C GLY A 101 2.70 -5.50 -15.09
N CYS A 102 2.38 -5.93 -13.87
CA CYS A 102 1.12 -6.59 -13.54
C CYS A 102 -0.11 -5.91 -14.17
N PHE A 103 -0.25 -4.59 -13.99
CA PHE A 103 -1.38 -3.86 -14.55
C PHE A 103 -1.39 -3.76 -16.07
N ASP A 104 -0.22 -3.87 -16.70
CA ASP A 104 -0.06 -3.63 -18.15
C ASP A 104 -0.31 -4.89 -18.98
N HIS A 105 -0.25 -6.11 -18.37
CA HIS A 105 -0.27 -7.38 -19.10
C HIS A 105 -1.42 -8.33 -18.73
N ILE A 106 -2.33 -7.93 -17.83
CA ILE A 106 -3.48 -8.79 -17.49
C ILE A 106 -4.32 -9.09 -18.75
N SER A 107 -4.58 -10.37 -19.01
CA SER A 107 -5.40 -10.80 -20.14
C SER A 107 -6.82 -10.25 -20.04
N HIS A 108 -7.27 -9.54 -21.08
CA HIS A 108 -8.65 -9.06 -21.17
C HIS A 108 -9.67 -10.20 -21.24
N GLU A 109 -9.34 -11.30 -21.92
CA GLU A 109 -10.20 -12.47 -22.04
C GLU A 109 -10.39 -13.12 -20.67
N TRP A 110 -9.28 -13.35 -19.96
CA TRP A 110 -9.35 -13.89 -18.61
C TRP A 110 -10.24 -13.03 -17.69
N LEU A 111 -10.10 -11.72 -17.71
CA LEU A 111 -10.92 -10.80 -16.90
C LEU A 111 -12.40 -10.89 -17.27
N LEU A 112 -12.72 -10.95 -18.57
CA LEU A 112 -14.09 -11.04 -19.06
C LEU A 112 -14.79 -12.35 -18.70
N ASP A 113 -14.03 -13.43 -18.56
CA ASP A 113 -14.57 -14.75 -18.26
C ASP A 113 -14.65 -15.05 -16.75
N ASN A 114 -13.73 -14.51 -15.96
CA ASN A 114 -13.58 -14.87 -14.55
C ASN A 114 -14.11 -13.81 -13.57
N VAL A 115 -14.18 -12.52 -13.94
CA VAL A 115 -14.64 -11.50 -13.02
C VAL A 115 -16.17 -11.33 -13.08
N ARG A 116 -16.84 -11.40 -11.93
CA ARG A 116 -18.31 -11.31 -11.82
C ARG A 116 -18.81 -9.87 -11.93
N ILE A 117 -18.67 -9.29 -13.13
CA ILE A 117 -19.12 -7.95 -13.48
C ILE A 117 -19.87 -7.97 -14.82
N ASP A 118 -20.60 -6.89 -15.13
CA ASP A 118 -21.20 -6.74 -16.45
C ASP A 118 -20.10 -6.78 -17.54
N ARG A 119 -20.10 -7.88 -18.30
CA ARG A 119 -19.09 -8.17 -19.33
C ARG A 119 -19.02 -7.09 -20.43
N GLN A 120 -20.16 -6.47 -20.77
CA GLN A 120 -20.20 -5.42 -21.79
C GLN A 120 -19.55 -4.14 -21.27
N ILE A 121 -19.82 -3.76 -20.04
CA ILE A 121 -19.24 -2.58 -19.39
C ILE A 121 -17.74 -2.77 -19.17
N LEU A 122 -17.32 -3.93 -18.65
CA LEU A 122 -15.91 -4.24 -18.47
C LEU A 122 -15.14 -4.17 -19.80
N ARG A 123 -15.69 -4.78 -20.87
CA ARG A 123 -15.08 -4.72 -22.21
C ARG A 123 -14.91 -3.29 -22.70
N LYS A 124 -15.88 -2.40 -22.45
CA LYS A 124 -15.78 -0.99 -22.83
C LYS A 124 -14.64 -0.27 -22.11
N TRP A 125 -14.40 -0.56 -20.83
CA TRP A 125 -13.27 0.02 -20.10
C TRP A 125 -11.93 -0.53 -20.58
N LEU A 126 -11.83 -1.84 -20.76
CA LEU A 126 -10.60 -2.49 -21.20
C LEU A 126 -10.18 -2.05 -22.61
N LYS A 127 -11.15 -1.83 -23.51
CA LYS A 127 -10.93 -1.43 -24.90
C LYS A 127 -11.08 0.08 -25.16
N SER A 128 -11.11 0.91 -24.12
CA SER A 128 -11.29 2.36 -24.27
C SER A 128 -10.14 3.08 -24.97
N GLY A 129 -8.97 2.47 -25.03
CA GLY A 129 -7.76 3.06 -25.58
C GLY A 129 -7.14 4.13 -24.68
N VAL A 130 -5.96 4.59 -25.06
CA VAL A 130 -5.17 5.59 -24.34
C VAL A 130 -4.78 6.71 -25.31
N VAL A 131 -5.03 7.97 -24.93
CA VAL A 131 -4.54 9.13 -25.67
C VAL A 131 -3.19 9.56 -25.13
N PHE A 132 -2.19 9.51 -26.00
CA PHE A 132 -0.85 10.00 -25.73
C PHE A 132 -0.38 10.88 -26.90
N ASN A 133 0.10 12.09 -26.60
CA ASN A 133 0.51 13.07 -27.62
C ASN A 133 -0.55 13.31 -28.72
N ARG A 134 -1.83 13.39 -28.32
CA ARG A 134 -3.01 13.54 -29.21
C ARG A 134 -3.29 12.36 -30.14
N LEU A 135 -2.56 11.25 -30.02
CA LEU A 135 -2.79 10.02 -30.77
C LEU A 135 -3.52 9.01 -29.89
N LEU A 136 -4.57 8.39 -30.42
CA LEU A 136 -5.28 7.30 -29.78
C LEU A 136 -4.55 5.99 -30.03
N GLN A 137 -4.14 5.33 -28.95
CA GLN A 137 -3.53 4.01 -28.97
C GLN A 137 -4.54 2.98 -28.44
N PRO A 138 -4.80 1.89 -29.15
CA PRO A 138 -5.67 0.83 -28.64
C PRO A 138 -5.02 0.12 -27.46
N THR A 139 -5.85 -0.36 -26.51
CA THR A 139 -5.42 -1.23 -25.43
C THR A 139 -5.76 -2.67 -25.77
N ILE A 140 -4.76 -3.54 -25.91
CA ILE A 140 -4.92 -4.95 -26.29
C ILE A 140 -4.96 -5.83 -25.04
N GLU A 141 -4.20 -5.47 -24.01
CA GLU A 141 -4.06 -6.15 -22.73
C GLU A 141 -3.96 -5.15 -21.58
N GLY A 142 -4.02 -5.62 -20.36
CA GLY A 142 -3.85 -4.83 -19.15
C GLY A 142 -5.09 -4.08 -18.68
N THR A 143 -4.96 -3.52 -17.49
CA THR A 143 -5.96 -2.61 -16.90
C THR A 143 -5.34 -1.24 -16.68
N PRO A 144 -6.08 -0.14 -16.88
CA PRO A 144 -5.50 1.19 -16.77
C PRO A 144 -4.99 1.48 -15.35
N GLN A 145 -3.70 1.74 -15.21
CA GLN A 145 -3.13 2.24 -13.97
C GLN A 145 -3.71 3.63 -13.67
N GLY A 146 -4.64 3.72 -12.71
CA GLY A 146 -5.36 4.96 -12.37
C GLY A 146 -6.87 4.88 -12.52
N GLY A 147 -7.40 3.75 -13.00
CA GLY A 147 -8.82 3.42 -12.89
C GLY A 147 -9.20 3.08 -11.44
N ILE A 148 -10.39 3.49 -11.00
CA ILE A 148 -10.88 3.22 -9.64
C ILE A 148 -11.07 1.70 -9.40
N ILE A 149 -11.48 0.96 -10.42
CA ILE A 149 -11.76 -0.48 -10.33
C ILE A 149 -10.51 -1.35 -10.60
N SER A 150 -9.48 -0.79 -11.22
CA SER A 150 -8.30 -1.56 -11.67
C SER A 150 -7.56 -2.30 -10.55
N PRO A 151 -7.39 -1.73 -9.33
CA PRO A 151 -6.76 -2.47 -8.22
C PRO A 151 -7.55 -3.72 -7.81
N THR A 152 -8.88 -3.66 -7.83
CA THR A 152 -9.75 -4.80 -7.51
C THR A 152 -9.70 -5.86 -8.62
N LEU A 153 -9.65 -5.45 -9.90
CA LEU A 153 -9.47 -6.37 -11.01
C LEU A 153 -8.11 -7.09 -10.94
N ALA A 154 -7.04 -6.36 -10.63
CA ALA A 154 -5.72 -6.95 -10.44
C ALA A 154 -5.69 -7.93 -9.26
N ASN A 155 -6.31 -7.60 -8.13
CA ASN A 155 -6.44 -8.54 -7.01
C ASN A 155 -7.23 -9.78 -7.40
N ALA A 156 -8.39 -9.64 -8.04
CA ALA A 156 -9.19 -10.77 -8.51
C ALA A 156 -8.41 -11.69 -9.48
N THR A 157 -7.52 -11.11 -10.30
CA THR A 157 -6.63 -11.88 -11.19
C THR A 157 -5.60 -12.70 -10.42
N LEU A 158 -5.10 -12.18 -9.29
CA LEU A 158 -4.06 -12.82 -8.49
C LEU A 158 -4.61 -13.68 -7.35
N ASP A 159 -5.88 -13.54 -7.00
CA ASP A 159 -6.51 -14.38 -5.97
C ASP A 159 -6.60 -15.84 -6.43
N GLY A 160 -6.45 -16.75 -5.47
CA GLY A 160 -6.32 -18.18 -5.71
C GLY A 160 -4.88 -18.71 -5.61
N MET A 161 -3.85 -17.83 -5.64
CA MET A 161 -2.46 -18.25 -5.43
C MET A 161 -2.28 -18.96 -4.09
N GLU A 162 -2.78 -18.37 -3.01
CA GLU A 162 -2.69 -18.95 -1.67
C GLU A 162 -3.47 -20.27 -1.56
N ARG A 163 -4.65 -20.32 -2.15
CA ARG A 163 -5.50 -21.51 -2.16
C ARG A 163 -4.81 -22.67 -2.86
N MET A 164 -4.29 -22.46 -4.06
CA MET A 164 -3.53 -23.44 -4.85
C MET A 164 -2.33 -24.01 -4.05
N LEU A 165 -1.57 -23.13 -3.39
CA LEU A 165 -0.43 -23.56 -2.59
C LEU A 165 -0.86 -24.34 -1.35
N LYS A 166 -1.92 -23.93 -0.66
CA LYS A 166 -2.46 -24.63 0.51
C LYS A 166 -3.03 -26.01 0.16
N GLU A 167 -3.62 -26.16 -1.01
CA GLU A 167 -4.16 -27.44 -1.48
C GLU A 167 -3.04 -28.43 -1.76
N LYS A 168 -1.96 -28.00 -2.43
CA LYS A 168 -0.83 -28.88 -2.79
C LYS A 168 0.07 -29.19 -1.60
N TYR A 169 0.34 -28.24 -0.73
CA TYR A 169 1.33 -28.37 0.35
C TYR A 169 0.69 -28.53 1.74
N LYS A 170 -0.36 -29.35 1.81
CA LYS A 170 -0.94 -29.76 3.09
C LYS A 170 0.05 -30.59 3.90
N ALA A 171 -0.08 -30.53 5.23
CA ALA A 171 0.65 -31.44 6.09
C ALA A 171 0.26 -32.89 5.76
N SER A 172 1.24 -33.76 5.62
CA SER A 172 1.07 -35.18 5.25
C SER A 172 1.95 -36.09 6.08
N TYR A 173 1.57 -37.35 6.21
CA TYR A 173 2.40 -38.34 6.86
C TYR A 173 3.43 -38.89 5.87
N VAL A 174 4.71 -38.77 6.22
CA VAL A 174 5.86 -39.31 5.49
C VAL A 174 6.63 -40.23 6.44
N ASN A 175 6.76 -41.50 6.09
CA ASN A 175 7.40 -42.51 6.94
C ASN A 175 6.88 -42.52 8.40
N GLY A 176 5.56 -42.44 8.59
CA GLY A 176 4.90 -42.47 9.89
C GLY A 176 5.02 -41.16 10.71
N LYS A 177 5.73 -40.15 10.20
CA LYS A 177 5.90 -38.84 10.87
C LYS A 177 5.11 -37.76 10.12
N LEU A 178 4.46 -36.88 10.86
CA LEU A 178 3.76 -35.71 10.28
C LEU A 178 4.80 -34.72 9.75
N TYR A 179 4.83 -34.54 8.44
CA TYR A 179 5.64 -33.55 7.76
C TYR A 179 4.76 -32.37 7.31
N CYS A 180 5.16 -31.16 7.71
CA CYS A 180 4.54 -29.91 7.26
C CYS A 180 5.54 -29.10 6.43
N PRO A 181 5.29 -28.85 5.14
CA PRO A 181 6.19 -28.07 4.27
C PRO A 181 6.32 -26.60 4.66
N LYS A 182 5.49 -26.11 5.61
CA LYS A 182 5.45 -24.72 6.12
C LYS A 182 5.30 -23.68 5.01
N VAL A 183 4.53 -24.02 3.99
CA VAL A 183 4.25 -23.12 2.85
C VAL A 183 3.18 -22.12 3.25
N ASN A 184 3.54 -20.83 3.24
CA ASN A 184 2.62 -19.72 3.47
C ASN A 184 2.87 -18.66 2.43
N LEU A 185 1.82 -17.94 2.02
CA LEU A 185 1.91 -16.82 1.08
C LEU A 185 1.42 -15.54 1.75
N VAL A 186 2.17 -14.46 1.60
CA VAL A 186 1.75 -13.08 1.89
C VAL A 186 1.85 -12.29 0.61
N ARG A 187 0.77 -11.66 0.19
CA ARG A 187 0.73 -10.85 -1.02
C ARG A 187 0.31 -9.42 -0.72
N TYR A 188 0.96 -8.48 -1.33
CA TYR A 188 0.61 -7.07 -1.31
C TYR A 188 0.59 -6.51 -2.75
N ALA A 189 -0.56 -6.49 -3.38
CA ALA A 189 -0.75 -6.23 -4.82
C ALA A 189 0.09 -7.21 -5.67
N ASP A 190 1.06 -6.73 -6.42
CA ASP A 190 1.98 -7.47 -7.28
C ASP A 190 3.23 -8.02 -6.55
N ASP A 191 3.57 -7.47 -5.38
CA ASP A 191 4.65 -8.00 -4.54
C ASP A 191 4.15 -9.14 -3.65
N PHE A 192 4.86 -10.24 -3.58
CA PHE A 192 4.50 -11.36 -2.70
C PHE A 192 5.69 -12.10 -2.13
N ILE A 193 5.46 -12.74 -0.99
CA ILE A 193 6.43 -13.59 -0.29
C ILE A 193 5.82 -14.97 -0.11
N VAL A 194 6.58 -16.02 -0.48
CA VAL A 194 6.24 -17.40 -0.14
C VAL A 194 7.31 -17.96 0.77
N THR A 195 6.90 -18.62 1.85
CA THR A 195 7.81 -19.30 2.78
C THR A 195 7.76 -20.80 2.57
N ALA A 196 8.83 -21.52 2.83
CA ALA A 196 8.85 -22.98 2.88
C ALA A 196 9.98 -23.51 3.78
N ASP A 197 9.86 -24.77 4.16
CA ASP A 197 10.86 -25.50 4.94
C ASP A 197 12.13 -25.77 4.12
N LYS A 198 12.00 -26.06 2.81
CA LYS A 198 13.11 -26.46 1.94
C LYS A 198 13.20 -25.59 0.69
N ARG A 199 14.43 -25.31 0.25
CA ARG A 199 14.69 -24.57 -0.98
C ARG A 199 14.10 -25.25 -2.22
N LYS A 200 14.14 -26.59 -2.30
CA LYS A 200 13.57 -27.37 -3.41
C LYS A 200 12.06 -27.11 -3.56
N THR A 201 11.33 -27.07 -2.45
CA THR A 201 9.89 -26.76 -2.45
C THR A 201 9.60 -25.39 -3.04
N LEU A 202 10.45 -24.37 -2.80
CA LEU A 202 10.28 -23.04 -3.40
C LEU A 202 10.57 -23.02 -4.92
N LEU A 203 11.47 -23.86 -5.40
CA LEU A 203 11.69 -23.99 -6.85
C LEU A 203 10.44 -24.58 -7.54
N GLU A 204 9.85 -25.64 -6.98
CA GLU A 204 8.60 -26.22 -7.47
C GLU A 204 7.45 -25.19 -7.42
N ILE A 205 7.36 -24.39 -6.33
CA ILE A 205 6.36 -23.33 -6.19
C ILE A 205 6.57 -22.25 -7.25
N LYS A 206 7.81 -21.84 -7.54
CA LYS A 206 8.13 -20.86 -8.59
C LYS A 206 7.58 -21.32 -9.94
N GLU A 207 7.78 -22.58 -10.30
CA GLU A 207 7.24 -23.15 -11.54
C GLU A 207 5.71 -23.14 -11.57
N MET A 208 5.09 -23.57 -10.48
CA MET A 208 3.61 -23.53 -10.37
C MET A 208 3.06 -22.12 -10.50
N LEU A 209 3.65 -21.14 -9.82
CA LEU A 209 3.23 -19.75 -9.90
C LEU A 209 3.45 -19.20 -11.32
N THR A 210 4.49 -19.63 -12.02
CA THR A 210 4.72 -19.24 -13.41
C THR A 210 3.58 -19.73 -14.31
N VAL A 211 3.14 -20.99 -14.15
CA VAL A 211 1.99 -21.53 -14.90
C VAL A 211 0.70 -20.76 -14.55
N PHE A 212 0.42 -20.58 -13.27
CA PHE A 212 -0.76 -19.84 -12.78
C PHE A 212 -0.84 -18.42 -13.35
N LEU A 213 0.28 -17.71 -13.38
CA LEU A 213 0.36 -16.34 -13.90
C LEU A 213 0.23 -16.31 -15.43
N LYS A 214 0.82 -17.27 -16.13
CA LYS A 214 0.77 -17.36 -17.59
C LYS A 214 -0.67 -17.49 -18.12
N GLU A 215 -1.53 -18.26 -17.46
CA GLU A 215 -2.95 -18.36 -17.80
C GLU A 215 -3.68 -17.01 -17.76
N ARG A 216 -3.15 -16.07 -16.99
CA ARG A 216 -3.70 -14.71 -16.76
C ARG A 216 -3.01 -13.64 -17.59
N GLY A 217 -2.09 -14.04 -18.49
CA GLY A 217 -1.28 -13.12 -19.30
C GLY A 217 -0.11 -12.51 -18.54
N LEU A 218 0.20 -12.99 -17.33
CA LEU A 218 1.21 -12.42 -16.44
C LEU A 218 2.51 -13.25 -16.43
N THR A 219 3.61 -12.59 -16.11
CA THR A 219 4.93 -13.23 -15.98
C THR A 219 5.64 -12.78 -14.72
N LEU A 220 6.39 -13.69 -14.09
CA LEU A 220 7.29 -13.34 -13.00
C LEU A 220 8.46 -12.48 -13.51
N SER A 221 8.93 -11.57 -12.69
CA SER A 221 10.17 -10.84 -12.95
C SER A 221 11.37 -11.67 -12.50
N ASP A 222 12.10 -12.26 -13.43
CA ASP A 222 13.27 -13.09 -13.09
C ASP A 222 14.35 -12.31 -12.32
N GLU A 223 14.53 -11.03 -12.65
CA GLU A 223 15.51 -10.16 -11.98
C GLU A 223 15.18 -9.89 -10.50
N LYS A 224 13.89 -9.95 -10.14
CA LYS A 224 13.42 -9.61 -8.80
C LYS A 224 12.86 -10.81 -8.03
N THR A 225 12.73 -11.97 -8.70
CA THR A 225 12.26 -13.20 -8.05
C THR A 225 13.44 -13.97 -7.50
N LEU A 226 13.63 -13.87 -6.18
CA LEU A 226 14.80 -14.40 -5.49
C LEU A 226 14.39 -15.44 -4.44
N ILE A 227 15.24 -16.46 -4.26
CA ILE A 227 15.09 -17.42 -3.15
C ILE A 227 16.22 -17.15 -2.16
N THR A 228 15.84 -16.71 -0.95
CA THR A 228 16.75 -16.23 0.09
C THR A 228 16.55 -17.05 1.36
N HIS A 229 17.62 -17.31 2.11
CA HIS A 229 17.53 -17.88 3.46
C HIS A 229 17.23 -16.77 4.47
N ILE A 230 16.41 -17.05 5.48
CA ILE A 230 15.97 -16.04 6.47
C ILE A 230 17.12 -15.43 7.27
N SER A 231 18.26 -16.14 7.41
CA SER A 231 19.48 -15.62 8.06
C SER A 231 20.15 -14.51 7.24
N ASP A 232 19.99 -14.53 5.91
CA ASP A 232 20.52 -13.49 5.03
C ASP A 232 19.60 -12.27 5.05
N GLY A 233 18.30 -12.53 5.23
CA GLY A 233 17.25 -11.52 5.28
C GLY A 233 16.81 -11.03 3.92
N PHE A 234 15.61 -10.48 3.85
CA PHE A 234 15.01 -9.96 2.64
C PHE A 234 14.30 -8.62 2.89
N ASP A 235 14.06 -7.87 1.82
CA ASP A 235 13.36 -6.59 1.87
C ASP A 235 11.95 -6.74 1.30
N PHE A 236 10.92 -6.47 2.10
CA PHE A 236 9.52 -6.48 1.67
C PHE A 236 8.79 -5.23 2.14
N LEU A 237 8.09 -4.54 1.23
CA LEU A 237 7.35 -3.30 1.49
C LEU A 237 8.17 -2.21 2.22
N GLY A 238 9.46 -2.14 1.94
CA GLY A 238 10.38 -1.20 2.61
C GLY A 238 10.84 -1.62 3.99
N PHE A 239 10.48 -2.80 4.46
CA PHE A 239 10.99 -3.41 5.69
C PHE A 239 12.06 -4.45 5.35
N ASN A 240 13.08 -4.54 6.17
CA ASN A 240 14.04 -5.64 6.16
C ASN A 240 13.63 -6.65 7.22
N VAL A 241 13.42 -7.89 6.80
CA VAL A 241 13.01 -9.02 7.63
C VAL A 241 14.18 -9.99 7.69
N ARG A 242 14.73 -10.24 8.89
CA ARG A 242 15.91 -11.10 9.06
C ARG A 242 15.90 -11.78 10.42
N LYS A 243 16.36 -13.02 10.46
CA LYS A 243 16.57 -13.79 11.70
C LYS A 243 18.04 -13.73 12.13
N TYR A 244 18.29 -13.33 13.35
CA TYR A 244 19.61 -13.24 13.96
C TYR A 244 19.66 -14.19 15.15
N ASN A 245 20.49 -15.23 15.11
CA ASN A 245 20.62 -16.20 16.19
C ASN A 245 19.26 -16.67 16.74
N GLY A 246 18.36 -17.09 15.85
CA GLY A 246 17.00 -17.52 16.21
C GLY A 246 15.98 -16.40 16.42
N THR A 247 16.39 -15.16 16.66
CA THR A 247 15.47 -14.03 16.89
C THR A 247 15.12 -13.29 15.60
N LEU A 248 13.84 -13.20 15.28
CA LEU A 248 13.37 -12.43 14.13
C LEU A 248 13.35 -10.93 14.43
N LEU A 249 14.01 -10.15 13.60
CA LEU A 249 13.98 -8.70 13.65
C LEU A 249 13.42 -8.13 12.34
N ILE A 250 12.41 -7.26 12.46
CA ILE A 250 11.85 -6.51 11.34
C ILE A 250 12.17 -5.04 11.57
N LYS A 251 12.91 -4.44 10.63
CA LYS A 251 13.43 -3.06 10.72
C LYS A 251 13.13 -2.30 9.42
N PRO A 252 13.13 -0.95 9.40
CA PRO A 252 13.14 -0.19 8.16
C PRO A 252 14.32 -0.61 7.26
N SER A 253 14.08 -0.89 5.98
CA SER A 253 15.15 -1.33 5.06
C SER A 253 16.19 -0.22 4.83
N LYS A 254 17.42 -0.60 4.50
CA LYS A 254 18.50 0.36 4.20
C LYS A 254 18.13 1.30 3.04
N LYS A 255 17.44 0.75 2.02
CA LYS A 255 16.94 1.53 0.87
C LYS A 255 15.93 2.60 1.31
N SER A 256 15.00 2.25 2.20
CA SER A 256 14.00 3.18 2.72
C SER A 256 14.63 4.26 3.60
N GLN A 257 15.58 3.89 4.48
CA GLN A 257 16.32 4.85 5.30
C GLN A 257 17.07 5.86 4.44
N LYS A 258 17.76 5.39 3.39
CA LYS A 258 18.48 6.26 2.46
C LYS A 258 17.53 7.22 1.74
N ARG A 259 16.43 6.71 1.14
CA ARG A 259 15.42 7.58 0.50
C ARG A 259 14.89 8.66 1.43
N PHE A 260 14.61 8.30 2.68
CA PHE A 260 14.12 9.25 3.68
C PHE A 260 15.15 10.33 3.99
N THR A 261 16.41 9.94 4.27
CA THR A 261 17.47 10.90 4.56
C THR A 261 17.82 11.79 3.36
N ASP A 262 17.78 11.25 2.13
CA ASP A 262 17.98 12.01 0.89
C ASP A 262 16.84 13.01 0.69
N LYS A 263 15.59 12.62 0.98
CA LYS A 263 14.43 13.52 0.95
C LYS A 263 14.56 14.66 1.96
N LEU A 264 15.00 14.37 3.18
CA LEU A 264 15.26 15.40 4.19
C LEU A 264 16.37 16.37 3.71
N HIS A 265 17.44 15.83 3.13
CA HIS A 265 18.52 16.62 2.55
C HIS A 265 18.01 17.56 1.44
N GLU A 266 17.21 17.02 0.52
CA GLU A 266 16.60 17.82 -0.56
C GLU A 266 15.79 18.98 -0.01
N VAL A 267 14.91 18.72 0.98
CA VAL A 267 14.04 19.73 1.57
C VAL A 267 14.82 20.79 2.34
N VAL A 268 15.86 20.40 3.11
CA VAL A 268 16.60 21.34 3.97
C VAL A 268 17.69 22.06 3.22
N LEU A 269 18.55 21.33 2.51
CA LEU A 269 19.81 21.86 1.99
C LEU A 269 19.79 22.18 0.49
N THR A 270 18.81 21.68 -0.26
CA THR A 270 18.68 21.96 -1.70
C THR A 270 17.58 23.00 -1.93
N LYS A 271 16.33 22.61 -1.68
CA LYS A 271 15.14 23.47 -1.92
C LYS A 271 14.89 24.49 -0.81
N GLY A 272 15.31 24.18 0.42
CA GLY A 272 15.05 24.98 1.61
C GLY A 272 16.10 26.05 1.92
N LYS A 273 17.07 26.30 1.02
CA LYS A 273 18.14 27.28 1.27
C LYS A 273 17.61 28.66 1.64
N ALA A 274 16.60 29.17 0.92
CA ALA A 274 15.97 30.46 1.15
C ALA A 274 14.75 30.42 2.06
N SER A 275 14.22 29.21 2.39
CA SER A 275 13.01 29.06 3.20
C SER A 275 13.19 29.61 4.62
N SER A 276 12.14 30.20 5.19
CA SER A 276 12.09 30.57 6.61
C SER A 276 12.14 29.32 7.50
N GLN A 277 12.39 29.51 8.81
CA GLN A 277 12.35 28.43 9.78
C GLN A 277 10.96 27.79 9.85
N GLN A 278 9.90 28.59 9.81
CA GLN A 278 8.52 28.14 9.82
C GLN A 278 8.20 27.24 8.62
N GLU A 279 8.49 27.71 7.42
CA GLU A 279 8.26 26.93 6.19
C GLU A 279 8.99 25.57 6.19
N LEU A 280 10.23 25.54 6.73
CA LEU A 280 10.95 24.27 6.84
C LEU A 280 10.24 23.30 7.79
N ILE A 281 9.76 23.78 8.94
CA ILE A 281 9.02 22.95 9.91
C ILE A 281 7.72 22.44 9.29
N GLU A 282 6.98 23.30 8.59
CA GLU A 282 5.74 22.93 7.89
C GLU A 282 5.96 21.86 6.83
N LYS A 283 7.05 21.98 6.04
CA LYS A 283 7.41 21.00 5.01
C LYS A 283 7.95 19.69 5.60
N LEU A 284 8.71 19.74 6.69
CA LEU A 284 9.35 18.56 7.28
C LEU A 284 8.41 17.74 8.17
N ASN A 285 7.53 18.38 8.94
CA ASN A 285 6.65 17.68 9.89
C ASN A 285 5.76 16.61 9.24
N PRO A 286 5.10 16.84 8.09
CA PRO A 286 4.33 15.80 7.40
C PRO A 286 5.20 14.61 6.96
N ILE A 287 6.41 14.87 6.45
CA ILE A 287 7.36 13.84 6.00
C ILE A 287 7.81 12.99 7.18
N ILE A 288 8.21 13.61 8.29
CA ILE A 288 8.65 12.92 9.52
C ILE A 288 7.50 12.13 10.12
N LYS A 289 6.31 12.73 10.21
CA LYS A 289 5.11 12.09 10.75
C LYS A 289 4.69 10.88 9.91
N GLY A 290 4.67 11.02 8.58
CA GLY A 290 4.31 9.95 7.66
C GLY A 290 5.25 8.76 7.78
N TRP A 291 6.56 9.01 7.66
CA TRP A 291 7.58 7.97 7.75
C TRP A 291 7.63 7.32 9.16
N GLY A 292 7.53 8.13 10.20
CA GLY A 292 7.47 7.64 11.58
C GLY A 292 6.25 6.77 11.88
N ASN A 293 5.07 7.14 11.36
CA ASN A 293 3.86 6.32 11.49
C ASN A 293 3.98 4.98 10.77
N TYR A 294 4.57 4.99 9.56
CA TYR A 294 4.75 3.79 8.74
C TYR A 294 5.61 2.74 9.44
N TYR A 295 6.69 3.16 10.11
CA TYR A 295 7.64 2.25 10.76
C TYR A 295 7.50 2.12 12.29
N SER A 296 6.50 2.76 12.90
CA SER A 296 6.34 2.77 14.37
C SER A 296 6.01 1.40 14.98
N HIS A 297 5.48 0.46 14.19
CA HIS A 297 5.03 -0.85 14.66
C HIS A 297 6.12 -1.94 14.62
N VAL A 298 7.33 -1.62 14.13
CA VAL A 298 8.46 -2.54 14.04
C VAL A 298 9.66 -2.07 14.88
N VAL A 299 10.76 -2.81 14.88
CA VAL A 299 11.99 -2.49 15.61
C VAL A 299 12.71 -1.31 14.91
N SER A 300 12.31 -0.08 15.21
CA SER A 300 12.78 1.13 14.52
C SER A 300 13.49 2.16 15.39
N LYS A 301 13.57 1.95 16.71
CA LYS A 301 14.12 2.94 17.68
C LYS A 301 15.50 3.46 17.29
N GLU A 302 16.46 2.56 17.04
CA GLU A 302 17.82 2.95 16.65
C GLU A 302 17.87 3.70 15.32
N VAL A 303 17.07 3.23 14.35
CA VAL A 303 16.95 3.86 13.03
C VAL A 303 16.37 5.27 13.15
N PHE A 304 15.35 5.44 13.99
CA PHE A 304 14.74 6.74 14.26
C PHE A 304 15.74 7.72 14.90
N CYS A 305 16.48 7.25 15.92
CA CYS A 305 17.49 8.08 16.54
C CYS A 305 18.59 8.51 15.56
N ARG A 306 19.04 7.61 14.69
CA ARG A 306 20.02 7.91 13.64
C ARG A 306 19.49 8.91 12.62
N CYS A 307 18.27 8.75 12.14
CA CYS A 307 17.65 9.68 11.20
C CYS A 307 17.42 11.07 11.82
N ASP A 308 16.98 11.14 13.09
CA ASP A 308 16.87 12.39 13.83
C ASP A 308 18.22 13.11 13.95
N HIS A 309 19.30 12.35 14.23
CA HIS A 309 20.65 12.90 14.31
C HIS A 309 21.10 13.49 12.96
N ILE A 310 20.88 12.77 11.86
CA ILE A 310 21.19 13.26 10.51
C ILE A 310 20.42 14.54 10.22
N LEU A 311 19.13 14.59 10.50
CA LEU A 311 18.29 15.77 10.28
C LEU A 311 18.77 16.98 11.11
N ILE A 312 19.05 16.78 12.39
CA ILE A 312 19.58 17.86 13.25
C ILE A 312 20.89 18.42 12.70
N ASN A 313 21.78 17.57 12.19
CA ASN A 313 23.03 18.02 11.59
C ASN A 313 22.81 18.81 10.28
N GLN A 314 21.84 18.40 9.44
CA GLN A 314 21.44 19.15 8.26
C GLN A 314 20.86 20.54 8.62
N LEU A 315 20.02 20.62 9.65
CA LEU A 315 19.43 21.87 10.14
C LEU A 315 20.48 22.80 10.77
N LYS A 316 21.48 22.27 11.48
CA LYS A 316 22.63 23.04 11.95
C LYS A 316 23.41 23.63 10.77
N ARG A 317 23.69 22.84 9.74
CA ARG A 317 24.38 23.32 8.51
C ARG A 317 23.58 24.40 7.81
N TRP A 318 22.26 24.23 7.70
CA TRP A 318 21.35 25.24 7.14
C TRP A 318 21.38 26.54 7.96
N SER A 319 21.31 26.49 9.29
CA SER A 319 21.31 27.64 10.16
C SER A 319 22.67 28.39 10.17
N TYR A 320 23.79 27.65 10.11
CA TYR A 320 25.13 28.24 10.06
C TYR A 320 25.39 28.98 8.75
N ARG A 321 24.90 28.50 7.63
CA ARG A 321 25.03 29.18 6.33
C ARG A 321 24.31 30.53 6.26
N ARG A 322 23.29 30.72 7.10
CA ARG A 322 22.50 31.97 7.14
C ARG A 322 23.13 33.09 7.95
N HIS A 323 24.01 32.74 8.85
CA HIS A 323 24.62 33.66 9.80
C HIS A 323 26.10 33.32 9.95
N THR A 324 26.84 33.65 8.93
CA THR A 324 28.30 33.43 8.88
C THR A 324 29.06 34.29 9.87
N ASP A 325 28.50 35.46 10.21
CA ASP A 325 29.02 36.48 11.12
C ASP A 325 28.68 36.24 12.60
N LYS A 326 27.78 35.30 12.90
CA LYS A 326 27.32 35.08 14.28
C LYS A 326 27.94 33.81 14.90
N SER A 327 28.15 33.88 16.23
CA SER A 327 28.67 32.75 16.97
C SER A 327 27.72 31.56 16.94
N ARG A 328 28.27 30.32 17.01
CA ARG A 328 27.48 29.09 17.07
C ARG A 328 26.52 29.09 18.27
N LYS A 329 26.86 29.73 19.39
CA LYS A 329 26.02 29.88 20.58
C LYS A 329 24.76 30.71 20.26
N TRP A 330 24.96 31.84 19.57
CA TRP A 330 23.86 32.72 19.15
C TRP A 330 22.89 31.99 18.18
N ILE A 331 23.46 31.32 17.14
CA ILE A 331 22.66 30.57 16.16
C ILE A 331 21.84 29.49 16.83
N ARG A 332 22.42 28.75 17.77
CA ARG A 332 21.71 27.75 18.54
C ARG A 332 20.55 28.33 19.33
N LYS A 333 20.77 29.45 20.03
CA LYS A 333 19.72 30.12 20.81
C LYS A 333 18.59 30.62 19.92
N LYS A 334 18.90 31.07 18.70
CA LYS A 334 17.91 31.56 17.74
C LYS A 334 17.03 30.46 17.15
N TYR A 335 17.59 29.32 16.75
CA TYR A 335 16.90 28.28 15.97
C TYR A 335 16.50 27.03 16.75
N PHE A 336 16.99 26.87 17.95
CA PHE A 336 16.74 25.68 18.76
C PHE A 336 16.24 26.06 20.15
N ILE A 337 15.13 25.52 20.55
CA ILE A 337 14.48 25.77 21.83
C ILE A 337 14.48 24.53 22.72
N ARG A 338 14.11 24.73 23.99
CA ARG A 338 13.88 23.66 24.94
C ARG A 338 12.39 23.38 25.06
N LYS A 339 11.97 22.13 24.94
CA LYS A 339 10.58 21.70 25.10
C LYS A 339 10.53 20.34 25.83
N GLY A 340 9.72 20.22 26.88
CA GLY A 340 9.50 18.96 27.58
C GLY A 340 10.78 18.31 28.12
N GLY A 341 11.68 19.08 28.75
CA GLY A 341 12.95 18.58 29.27
C GLY A 341 14.03 18.28 28.22
N ARG A 342 13.75 18.50 26.93
CA ARG A 342 14.71 18.28 25.84
C ARG A 342 15.30 19.60 25.35
N ASN A 343 16.62 19.58 25.19
CA ASN A 343 17.36 20.67 24.56
C ASN A 343 17.47 20.44 23.05
N TRP A 344 17.69 21.51 22.29
CA TRP A 344 18.03 21.47 20.85
C TRP A 344 16.90 20.96 19.93
N ILE A 345 15.65 21.31 20.24
CA ILE A 345 14.54 21.11 19.32
C ILE A 345 14.51 22.27 18.34
N PHE A 346 14.57 21.99 17.03
CA PHE A 346 14.46 23.03 16.01
C PHE A 346 13.05 23.60 16.04
N GLY A 347 12.94 24.90 16.35
CA GLY A 347 11.65 25.56 16.55
C GLY A 347 11.83 26.94 17.13
N PHE A 348 10.72 27.67 17.25
CA PHE A 348 10.64 28.98 17.83
C PHE A 348 9.42 29.12 18.74
N GLU A 349 9.48 30.07 19.65
CA GLU A 349 8.35 30.45 20.48
C GLU A 349 7.60 31.57 19.78
N TYR A 350 6.29 31.52 19.81
CA TYR A 350 5.43 32.57 19.30
C TYR A 350 4.38 32.94 20.33
N VAL A 351 3.86 34.16 20.26
CA VAL A 351 2.82 34.69 21.11
C VAL A 351 1.64 35.08 20.24
N CYS A 352 0.47 34.53 20.57
CA CYS A 352 -0.79 34.86 19.92
C CYS A 352 -1.77 35.31 21.01
N GLY A 353 -1.97 36.62 21.18
CA GLY A 353 -2.68 37.18 22.33
C GLY A 353 -1.96 36.86 23.64
N GLU A 354 -2.67 36.29 24.60
CA GLU A 354 -2.09 35.85 25.88
C GLU A 354 -1.42 34.47 25.82
N ILE A 355 -1.59 33.73 24.72
CA ILE A 355 -1.11 32.37 24.58
C ILE A 355 0.34 32.37 24.06
N LYS A 356 1.25 31.84 24.87
CA LYS A 356 2.62 31.52 24.46
C LYS A 356 2.70 30.06 24.06
N ASP A 357 2.98 29.77 22.80
CA ASP A 357 3.16 28.41 22.31
C ASP A 357 4.48 28.24 21.55
N LYS A 358 4.83 27.01 21.26
CA LYS A 358 6.10 26.61 20.62
C LYS A 358 5.85 25.88 19.32
N PHE A 359 6.20 26.50 18.21
CA PHE A 359 6.17 25.86 16.91
C PHE A 359 7.45 25.05 16.69
N THR A 360 7.33 23.73 16.64
CA THR A 360 8.48 22.84 16.72
C THR A 360 8.49 21.76 15.65
N LEU A 361 9.72 21.39 15.24
CA LEU A 361 9.95 20.22 14.43
C LEU A 361 9.66 18.95 15.23
N GLN A 362 8.91 18.03 14.64
CA GLN A 362 8.69 16.70 15.21
C GLN A 362 9.97 15.86 15.12
N GLN A 363 10.15 14.95 16.07
CA GLN A 363 11.23 13.99 16.07
C GLN A 363 10.67 12.58 15.97
N LEU A 364 11.33 11.73 15.19
CA LEU A 364 10.89 10.33 15.00
C LEU A 364 10.88 9.55 16.31
N LYS A 365 11.87 9.78 17.17
CA LYS A 365 11.96 9.15 18.50
C LYS A 365 10.76 9.43 19.41
N ASP A 366 9.98 10.50 19.16
CA ASP A 366 8.78 10.81 19.93
C ASP A 366 7.66 9.81 19.68
N LYS A 367 7.65 9.16 18.52
CA LYS A 367 6.72 8.07 18.20
C LYS A 367 6.92 6.83 19.07
N MET A 368 8.10 6.65 19.65
CA MET A 368 8.44 5.48 20.48
C MET A 368 8.18 5.73 21.96
N ARG A 369 7.84 6.94 22.39
CA ARG A 369 7.48 7.24 23.79
C ARG A 369 6.06 6.74 24.06
N GLY A 370 5.93 5.83 25.03
CA GLY A 370 4.65 5.21 25.41
C GLY A 370 4.37 3.85 24.75
N GLN A 371 5.22 3.39 23.84
CA GLN A 371 5.19 2.00 23.41
C GLN A 371 6.16 1.19 24.31
N SER A 372 5.65 0.65 25.42
CA SER A 372 6.27 -0.56 25.97
C SER A 372 6.23 -1.59 24.83
N VAL A 373 7.32 -2.34 24.69
CA VAL A 373 7.43 -3.48 23.76
C VAL A 373 6.43 -4.55 24.22
N ARG A 374 5.14 -4.28 24.07
CA ARG A 374 4.09 -5.30 24.18
C ARG A 374 3.82 -5.80 22.77
N PRO A 375 3.77 -7.11 22.57
CA PRO A 375 3.48 -7.70 21.26
C PRO A 375 2.18 -7.13 20.69
N ILE A 376 2.16 -6.98 19.40
CA ILE A 376 1.09 -6.45 18.55
C ILE A 376 -0.30 -7.09 18.77
N MET A 377 -0.38 -8.23 19.45
CA MET A 377 -1.62 -8.95 19.81
C MET A 377 -2.69 -8.10 20.52
N GLY A 378 -2.33 -7.07 21.27
CA GLY A 378 -3.31 -6.27 22.04
C GLY A 378 -4.11 -5.25 21.23
N ARG A 379 -3.73 -4.94 19.97
CA ARG A 379 -4.44 -3.97 19.13
C ARG A 379 -5.52 -4.61 18.24
N ILE A 380 -5.35 -5.86 17.84
CA ILE A 380 -6.30 -6.58 16.98
C ILE A 380 -7.59 -6.88 17.74
N LEU A 381 -7.50 -7.26 19.01
CA LEU A 381 -8.68 -7.56 19.84
C LEU A 381 -9.54 -6.31 20.11
N ARG A 382 -8.94 -5.13 20.31
CA ARG A 382 -9.68 -3.88 20.53
C ARG A 382 -10.34 -3.29 19.27
N LYS A 383 -9.84 -3.59 18.07
CA LYS A 383 -10.52 -3.19 16.82
C LYS A 383 -11.66 -4.13 16.45
N ALA A 384 -11.58 -5.40 16.82
CA ALA A 384 -12.66 -6.38 16.61
C ALA A 384 -13.86 -6.16 17.54
N GLU A 385 -13.64 -5.65 18.75
CA GLU A 385 -14.72 -5.35 19.71
C GLU A 385 -15.51 -4.09 19.38
N THR A 386 -14.93 -3.14 18.64
CA THR A 386 -15.60 -1.90 18.22
C THR A 386 -16.32 -1.97 16.88
N GLN A 387 -16.15 -3.07 16.14
CA GLN A 387 -16.87 -3.33 14.87
C GLN A 387 -17.64 -4.66 14.95
N LYS A 388 -18.68 -4.72 15.77
CA LYS A 388 -19.75 -5.69 15.61
C LYS A 388 -20.52 -5.34 14.34
N CYS A 389 -20.06 -5.89 13.22
CA CYS A 389 -20.90 -6.01 12.03
C CYS A 389 -21.98 -7.06 12.35
N PRO A 390 -23.27 -6.76 12.22
CA PRO A 390 -24.32 -7.76 12.49
C PRO A 390 -24.18 -8.88 11.47
N SER A 391 -23.66 -10.01 11.89
CA SER A 391 -23.51 -11.24 11.08
C SER A 391 -24.83 -11.91 10.70
N THR A 392 -25.96 -11.29 11.03
CA THR A 392 -27.31 -11.81 10.77
C THR A 392 -27.93 -11.39 9.45
N CYS A 393 -27.30 -10.48 8.69
CA CYS A 393 -27.89 -9.98 7.44
C CYS A 393 -27.53 -10.77 6.17
N VAL A 394 -26.53 -11.68 6.21
CA VAL A 394 -26.03 -12.37 5.01
C VAL A 394 -26.59 -13.81 4.83
N LYS A 395 -27.16 -14.43 5.88
CA LYS A 395 -27.65 -15.82 5.80
C LYS A 395 -29.08 -16.01 5.34
N LYS A 396 -29.87 -14.94 5.11
CA LYS A 396 -31.30 -15.06 4.77
C LYS A 396 -31.69 -14.70 3.33
N THR A 397 -30.76 -14.44 2.42
CA THR A 397 -31.08 -13.98 1.06
C THR A 397 -30.60 -14.89 -0.07
N LEU A 398 -30.26 -16.16 0.19
CA LEU A 398 -29.81 -17.09 -0.83
C LEU A 398 -30.84 -18.15 -1.26
N SER A 399 -32.08 -18.04 -0.82
CA SER A 399 -33.13 -18.95 -1.25
C SER A 399 -34.42 -18.20 -1.57
N GLU A 400 -34.50 -17.52 -2.69
CA GLU A 400 -35.76 -17.27 -3.38
C GLU A 400 -35.56 -16.52 -4.69
N THR A 401 -35.58 -17.26 -5.75
CA THR A 401 -36.19 -17.10 -7.07
C THR A 401 -36.02 -15.85 -7.91
N SER A 402 -35.78 -16.09 -9.15
CA SER A 402 -35.36 -15.28 -10.30
C SER A 402 -36.26 -14.08 -10.68
N HIS A 403 -37.43 -13.87 -10.06
CA HIS A 403 -38.34 -12.74 -10.38
C HIS A 403 -38.07 -11.46 -9.58
N ARG A 404 -37.40 -11.54 -8.44
CA ARG A 404 -36.99 -10.35 -7.66
C ARG A 404 -35.76 -9.63 -8.22
N LYS A 405 -34.99 -10.26 -9.10
CA LYS A 405 -33.78 -9.65 -9.70
C LYS A 405 -34.06 -8.43 -10.60
N MET A 406 -35.27 -8.32 -11.16
CA MET A 406 -35.58 -7.23 -12.08
C MET A 406 -36.09 -5.96 -11.39
N ILE A 407 -36.72 -6.06 -10.22
CA ILE A 407 -37.25 -4.91 -9.47
C ILE A 407 -36.19 -4.32 -8.54
N MET A 408 -35.32 -5.15 -7.94
CA MET A 408 -34.21 -4.71 -7.09
C MET A 408 -33.15 -3.91 -7.86
N SER A 409 -32.96 -4.13 -9.18
CA SER A 409 -31.97 -3.39 -9.97
C SER A 409 -32.33 -1.90 -10.15
N ARG A 410 -33.62 -1.54 -10.14
CA ARG A 410 -34.06 -0.15 -10.28
C ARG A 410 -34.03 0.65 -8.95
N PHE A 411 -34.41 0.03 -7.83
CA PHE A 411 -34.43 0.68 -6.53
C PHE A 411 -33.04 0.82 -5.90
N ASN A 412 -32.18 -0.17 -6.04
CA ASN A 412 -30.78 -0.07 -5.61
C ASN A 412 -29.96 0.96 -6.41
N PHE A 413 -30.27 1.16 -7.70
CA PHE A 413 -29.58 2.14 -8.52
C PHE A 413 -29.79 3.58 -8.02
N MET A 414 -30.99 3.93 -7.52
CA MET A 414 -31.25 5.27 -6.98
C MET A 414 -30.65 5.47 -5.57
N ARG A 415 -30.75 4.51 -4.68
CA ARG A 415 -30.15 4.60 -3.33
C ARG A 415 -28.61 4.64 -3.35
N ILE A 416 -28.00 3.93 -4.29
CA ILE A 416 -26.54 3.93 -4.50
C ILE A 416 -26.08 5.27 -5.08
N LYS A 417 -26.86 5.94 -5.96
CA LYS A 417 -26.54 7.30 -6.45
C LYS A 417 -26.30 8.31 -5.32
N PHE A 418 -27.10 8.27 -4.25
CA PHE A 418 -26.96 9.20 -3.10
C PHE A 418 -25.71 8.90 -2.24
N ARG A 419 -25.29 7.64 -2.09
CA ARG A 419 -24.06 7.28 -1.37
C ARG A 419 -22.77 7.65 -2.13
N ILE A 420 -22.78 7.63 -3.46
CA ILE A 420 -21.63 8.05 -4.28
C ILE A 420 -21.35 9.55 -4.13
N ILE A 421 -22.37 10.39 -3.92
CA ILE A 421 -22.17 11.82 -3.68
C ILE A 421 -21.29 12.06 -2.45
N GLY A 422 -21.47 11.30 -1.37
CA GLY A 422 -20.64 11.38 -0.17
C GLY A 422 -19.20 10.89 -0.41
N ALA A 423 -19.02 9.77 -1.12
CA ALA A 423 -17.72 9.16 -1.35
C ALA A 423 -16.87 9.92 -2.39
N VAL A 424 -17.48 10.52 -3.42
CA VAL A 424 -16.77 11.27 -4.47
C VAL A 424 -16.52 12.72 -4.07
N CYS A 425 -17.34 13.29 -3.16
CA CYS A 425 -17.19 14.67 -2.67
C CYS A 425 -16.33 14.80 -1.41
N GLY A 426 -16.12 13.71 -0.64
CA GLY A 426 -15.53 13.75 0.71
C GLY A 426 -14.06 13.37 0.82
N GLU A 427 -13.44 12.72 -0.16
CA GLU A 427 -12.06 12.24 0.00
C GLU A 427 -11.17 12.50 -1.21
N SER A 428 -10.60 13.71 -1.25
CA SER A 428 -9.28 13.92 -1.83
C SER A 428 -8.20 13.59 -0.77
N ARG A 429 -8.18 12.39 -0.22
CA ARG A 429 -7.04 11.89 0.55
C ARG A 429 -6.19 11.03 -0.36
N THR A 430 -5.19 11.66 -0.88
CA THR A 430 -3.86 11.21 -1.28
C THR A 430 -3.57 9.73 -0.98
N TYR A 431 -3.71 8.89 -2.00
CA TYR A 431 -2.86 7.72 -2.16
C TYR A 431 -1.55 8.20 -2.80
N SER A 432 -0.60 8.59 -1.99
CA SER A 432 0.81 8.64 -2.37
C SER A 432 1.50 7.48 -1.68
N SER A 433 1.93 6.55 -2.50
CA SER A 433 2.88 5.47 -2.22
C SER A 433 4.16 5.95 -1.55
#